data_94d4cbd5938f28966f038bb8770f2c92
#
_entry.id   94d4cbd5938f28966f038bb8770f2c92
#
_cell.length_a   1.000
_cell.length_b   1.000
_cell.length_c   1.000
_cell.angle_alpha   90.00
_cell.angle_beta   90.00
_cell.angle_gamma   90.00
#
_symmetry.space_group_name_H-M   'P 1'
#
loop_
_entity.id
_entity.type
_entity.pdbx_description
1 polymer ?
#
loop_
_entity_poly.entity_id
_entity_poly.type
_entity_poly.pdbx_seq_one_letter_code
_entity_poly.pdbx_strand_id
1 'polypeptide(L)'
;DLVRSRGLGDVYKRQQELNEGQKTFIRMRKCDRYRNLELVFYSQKFSEEKAMQFGAVTILLGNGDIVVAFRGTDGTITGWEEDFNLCYMMPVASQVEADEYLDSVMNTLAGKVYICGHSKGGNLAIYSTFHRSDEQIMRIEKVYSFDGPGFMKEVVAGAEYKRITPKIESYLPQSSIVGMIMYSGEDYNIVHSEAVSYTHLTLPTT
;
A
#
# COMPACT_ATOMS: atom_id res chain seq x y z
N ASP A 1 39.39 -0.86 -30.08
CA ASP A 1 38.57 -2.09 -29.95
C ASP A 1 38.52 -2.71 -28.55
N LEU A 2 39.41 -2.34 -27.63
CA LEU A 2 39.41 -2.85 -26.25
C LEU A 2 38.52 -2.06 -25.29
N VAL A 3 37.99 -0.91 -25.71
CA VAL A 3 37.13 -0.07 -24.86
C VAL A 3 35.64 -0.47 -24.97
N ARG A 4 35.24 -1.14 -26.05
CA ARG A 4 33.84 -1.59 -26.23
C ARG A 4 33.45 -2.85 -25.47
N SER A 5 34.41 -3.67 -25.06
CA SER A 5 34.11 -4.94 -24.36
C SER A 5 33.91 -4.81 -22.86
N ARG A 6 34.38 -3.71 -22.23
CA ARG A 6 34.19 -3.47 -20.78
C ARG A 6 32.79 -2.99 -20.39
N GLY A 7 32.09 -2.28 -21.27
CA GLY A 7 30.75 -1.76 -20.97
C GLY A 7 29.62 -2.80 -21.00
N LEU A 8 29.73 -3.81 -21.86
CA LEU A 8 28.73 -4.88 -21.99
C LEU A 8 28.85 -5.92 -20.88
N GLY A 9 30.04 -6.18 -20.37
CA GLY A 9 30.28 -7.12 -19.26
C GLY A 9 29.72 -6.60 -17.93
N ASP A 10 29.76 -5.30 -17.68
CA ASP A 10 29.23 -4.67 -16.46
C ASP A 10 27.70 -4.48 -16.53
N VAL A 11 27.13 -4.33 -17.71
CA VAL A 11 25.66 -4.33 -17.89
C VAL A 11 25.08 -5.73 -17.71
N TYR A 12 25.78 -6.79 -18.11
CA TYR A 12 25.35 -8.18 -17.85
C TYR A 12 25.59 -8.61 -16.40
N LYS A 13 26.58 -8.06 -15.69
CA LYS A 13 26.80 -8.33 -14.26
C LYS A 13 25.85 -7.60 -13.34
N ARG A 14 25.15 -6.57 -13.81
CA ARG A 14 23.95 -6.00 -13.17
C ARG A 14 22.67 -6.73 -13.61
N GLN A 15 22.67 -8.02 -13.76
CA GLN A 15 21.47 -8.81 -13.53
C GLN A 15 21.16 -8.62 -12.05
N GLN A 16 20.31 -7.62 -11.81
CA GLN A 16 19.86 -7.22 -10.47
C GLN A 16 19.47 -8.47 -9.71
N GLU A 17 20.16 -8.74 -8.61
CA GLU A 17 19.65 -9.71 -7.66
C GLU A 17 18.23 -9.28 -7.34
N LEU A 18 17.27 -10.16 -7.63
CA LEU A 18 15.87 -9.90 -7.38
C LEU A 18 15.72 -9.56 -5.90
N ASN A 19 15.05 -8.47 -5.59
CA ASN A 19 14.70 -8.15 -4.21
C ASN A 19 13.70 -9.20 -3.66
N GLU A 20 13.53 -9.26 -2.36
CA GLU A 20 12.69 -10.29 -1.72
C GLU A 20 11.23 -10.23 -2.19
N GLY A 21 10.68 -9.04 -2.47
CA GLY A 21 9.35 -8.89 -3.04
C GLY A 21 9.23 -9.53 -4.44
N GLN A 22 10.22 -9.32 -5.29
CA GLN A 22 10.27 -9.93 -6.63
C GLN A 22 10.42 -11.46 -6.54
N LYS A 23 11.28 -11.96 -5.64
CA LYS A 23 11.42 -13.39 -5.38
C LYS A 23 10.10 -13.99 -4.89
N THR A 24 9.41 -13.33 -3.98
CA THR A 24 8.10 -13.74 -3.46
C THR A 24 7.06 -13.78 -4.57
N PHE A 25 6.98 -12.76 -5.42
CA PHE A 25 6.06 -12.72 -6.55
C PHE A 25 6.31 -13.88 -7.54
N ILE A 26 7.57 -14.20 -7.84
CA ILE A 26 7.92 -15.34 -8.68
C ILE A 26 7.49 -16.67 -8.04
N ARG A 27 7.62 -16.81 -6.72
CA ARG A 27 7.14 -17.99 -5.99
C ARG A 27 5.61 -18.09 -6.04
N MET A 28 4.91 -16.98 -5.85
CA MET A 28 3.44 -16.93 -5.95
C MET A 28 2.95 -17.41 -7.32
N ARG A 29 3.56 -16.96 -8.41
CA ARG A 29 3.22 -17.41 -9.77
C ARG A 29 3.33 -18.91 -9.98
N LYS A 30 4.21 -19.58 -9.24
CA LYS A 30 4.43 -21.05 -9.30
C LYS A 30 3.50 -21.83 -8.38
N CYS A 31 2.81 -21.14 -7.47
CA CYS A 31 1.90 -21.76 -6.52
C CYS A 31 0.52 -21.93 -7.16
N ASP A 32 -0.06 -23.10 -7.07
CA ASP A 32 -1.38 -23.43 -7.61
C ASP A 32 -2.48 -22.49 -7.11
N ARG A 33 -2.36 -22.01 -5.87
CA ARG A 33 -3.29 -21.08 -5.25
C ARG A 33 -3.36 -19.72 -5.95
N TYR A 34 -2.23 -19.25 -6.52
CA TYR A 34 -2.11 -17.89 -7.02
C TYR A 34 -1.88 -17.78 -8.53
N ARG A 35 -1.58 -18.87 -9.21
CA ARG A 35 -1.22 -18.86 -10.65
C ARG A 35 -2.32 -18.37 -11.57
N ASN A 36 -3.58 -18.44 -11.14
CA ASN A 36 -4.75 -18.04 -11.91
C ASN A 36 -5.32 -16.68 -11.50
N LEU A 37 -4.60 -15.91 -10.67
CA LEU A 37 -4.99 -14.54 -10.34
C LEU A 37 -4.77 -13.62 -11.54
N GLU A 38 -5.73 -12.76 -11.79
CA GLU A 38 -5.67 -11.79 -12.89
C GLU A 38 -5.38 -10.38 -12.34
N LEU A 39 -4.35 -9.74 -12.88
CA LEU A 39 -4.06 -8.33 -12.63
C LEU A 39 -4.87 -7.51 -13.63
N VAL A 40 -5.89 -6.80 -13.17
CA VAL A 40 -6.87 -6.13 -14.04
C VAL A 40 -6.73 -4.63 -14.10
N PHE A 41 -6.18 -4.00 -13.04
CA PHE A 41 -5.85 -2.59 -12.99
C PHE A 41 -4.49 -2.37 -12.34
N TYR A 42 -3.80 -1.36 -12.79
CA TYR A 42 -2.52 -0.91 -12.23
C TYR A 42 -2.40 0.61 -12.40
N SER A 43 -1.91 1.27 -11.37
CA SER A 43 -1.53 2.68 -11.43
C SER A 43 -0.23 2.91 -10.70
N GLN A 44 0.64 3.71 -11.28
CA GLN A 44 1.85 4.23 -10.64
C GLN A 44 2.02 5.69 -11.05
N LYS A 45 2.11 6.57 -10.05
CA LYS A 45 2.30 8.00 -10.26
C LYS A 45 3.41 8.51 -9.34
N PHE A 46 4.18 9.47 -9.85
CA PHE A 46 5.25 10.12 -9.12
C PHE A 46 5.27 11.61 -9.48
N SER A 47 5.40 12.48 -8.49
CA SER A 47 5.51 13.92 -8.67
C SER A 47 6.31 14.52 -7.52
N GLU A 48 7.47 15.08 -7.84
CA GLU A 48 8.27 15.85 -6.85
C GLU A 48 7.54 17.13 -6.44
N GLU A 49 6.90 17.82 -7.40
CA GLU A 49 6.17 19.07 -7.13
C GLU A 49 5.05 18.89 -6.11
N LYS A 50 4.37 17.75 -6.13
CA LYS A 50 3.27 17.42 -5.21
C LYS A 50 3.73 16.58 -4.02
N ALA A 51 5.03 16.34 -3.88
CA ALA A 51 5.57 15.38 -2.91
C ALA A 51 4.76 14.06 -2.92
N MET A 52 4.56 13.46 -4.11
CA MET A 52 3.67 12.31 -4.31
C MET A 52 4.41 11.09 -4.85
N GLN A 53 4.24 9.97 -4.16
CA GLN A 53 4.64 8.66 -4.64
C GLN A 53 3.47 7.69 -4.42
N PHE A 54 2.76 7.37 -5.48
CA PHE A 54 1.57 6.51 -5.48
C PHE A 54 1.79 5.23 -6.28
N GLY A 55 1.20 4.14 -5.82
CA GLY A 55 1.15 2.88 -6.55
C GLY A 55 -0.02 2.02 -6.07
N ALA A 56 -0.76 1.46 -7.01
CA ALA A 56 -1.87 0.56 -6.72
C ALA A 56 -2.00 -0.54 -7.77
N VAL A 57 -2.51 -1.68 -7.35
CA VAL A 57 -2.82 -2.81 -8.22
C VAL A 57 -4.16 -3.43 -7.80
N THR A 58 -4.91 -3.89 -8.78
CA THR A 58 -6.16 -4.63 -8.56
C THR A 58 -6.04 -6.03 -9.11
N ILE A 59 -6.41 -7.00 -8.29
CA ILE A 59 -6.37 -8.44 -8.58
C ILE A 59 -7.80 -8.95 -8.58
N LEU A 60 -8.19 -9.64 -9.63
CA LEU A 60 -9.43 -10.39 -9.69
C LEU A 60 -9.19 -11.83 -9.23
N LEU A 61 -9.98 -12.25 -8.24
CA LEU A 61 -9.94 -13.62 -7.72
C LEU A 61 -10.84 -14.54 -8.54
N GLY A 62 -10.55 -15.84 -8.52
CA GLY A 62 -11.27 -16.84 -9.31
C GLY A 62 -12.77 -16.99 -8.96
N ASN A 63 -13.22 -16.46 -7.82
CA ASN A 63 -14.63 -16.41 -7.42
C ASN A 63 -15.33 -15.08 -7.79
N GLY A 64 -14.64 -14.18 -8.49
CA GLY A 64 -15.15 -12.86 -8.87
C GLY A 64 -14.94 -11.76 -7.82
N ASP A 65 -14.35 -12.06 -6.66
CA ASP A 65 -13.98 -11.06 -5.67
C ASP A 65 -12.74 -10.26 -6.12
N ILE A 66 -12.57 -9.10 -5.56
CA ILE A 66 -11.59 -8.10 -5.97
C ILE A 66 -10.66 -7.81 -4.79
N VAL A 67 -9.36 -7.80 -5.04
CA VAL A 67 -8.37 -7.29 -4.09
C VAL A 67 -7.73 -6.03 -4.65
N VAL A 68 -7.81 -4.93 -3.92
CA VAL A 68 -7.12 -3.67 -4.21
C VAL A 68 -5.97 -3.53 -3.24
N ALA A 69 -4.75 -3.46 -3.75
CA ALA A 69 -3.54 -3.32 -2.94
C ALA A 69 -2.84 -1.99 -3.24
N PHE A 70 -2.66 -1.19 -2.19
CA PHE A 70 -1.91 0.06 -2.24
C PHE A 70 -0.47 -0.15 -1.79
N ARG A 71 0.45 0.40 -2.55
CA ARG A 71 1.88 0.34 -2.27
C ARG A 71 2.24 1.32 -1.15
N GLY A 72 3.10 0.89 -0.25
CA GLY A 72 3.76 1.75 0.74
C GLY A 72 4.84 2.62 0.12
N THR A 73 5.52 3.38 0.97
CA THR A 73 6.61 4.28 0.59
C THR A 73 7.77 3.50 -0.01
N ASP A 74 8.34 4.02 -1.07
CA ASP A 74 9.61 3.54 -1.60
C ASP A 74 10.79 4.29 -0.94
N GLY A 75 12.02 3.96 -1.33
CA GLY A 75 13.22 4.59 -0.78
C GLY A 75 13.52 6.00 -1.32
N THR A 76 12.56 6.68 -1.97
CA THR A 76 12.77 8.03 -2.52
C THR A 76 12.56 9.13 -1.48
N ILE A 77 13.26 10.25 -1.63
CA ILE A 77 13.08 11.44 -0.78
C ILE A 77 11.63 11.94 -0.86
N THR A 78 11.05 11.97 -2.06
CA THR A 78 9.66 12.37 -2.30
C THR A 78 8.67 11.49 -1.53
N GLY A 79 8.90 10.17 -1.47
CA GLY A 79 8.07 9.25 -0.68
C GLY A 79 8.15 9.55 0.81
N TRP A 80 9.33 9.83 1.33
CA TRP A 80 9.53 10.21 2.73
C TRP A 80 8.93 11.58 3.06
N GLU A 81 9.03 12.55 2.16
CA GLU A 81 8.39 13.85 2.30
C GLU A 81 6.87 13.71 2.42
N GLU A 82 6.26 12.86 1.60
CA GLU A 82 4.83 12.57 1.68
C GLU A 82 4.45 11.90 3.00
N ASP A 83 5.27 10.99 3.53
CA ASP A 83 5.04 10.37 4.84
C ASP A 83 5.06 11.39 5.98
N PHE A 84 5.98 12.36 5.94
CA PHE A 84 5.96 13.46 6.89
C PHE A 84 4.71 14.33 6.74
N ASN A 85 4.29 14.60 5.51
CA ASN A 85 3.09 15.39 5.23
C ASN A 85 1.83 14.72 5.81
N LEU A 86 1.73 13.38 5.80
CA LEU A 86 0.63 12.65 6.42
C LEU A 86 0.43 12.97 7.91
N CYS A 87 1.50 13.36 8.62
CA CYS A 87 1.43 13.65 10.05
C CYS A 87 0.68 14.94 10.39
N TYR A 88 0.54 15.88 9.46
CA TYR A 88 -0.05 17.19 9.76
C TYR A 88 -1.00 17.73 8.68
N MET A 89 -1.14 17.04 7.56
CA MET A 89 -2.07 17.45 6.51
C MET A 89 -2.87 16.24 5.95
N MET A 90 -4.10 16.51 5.60
CA MET A 90 -4.99 15.56 4.93
C MET A 90 -6.00 16.33 4.06
N PRO A 91 -6.19 15.94 2.79
CA PRO A 91 -5.49 14.82 2.14
C PRO A 91 -4.07 15.17 1.68
N VAL A 92 -3.18 14.17 1.65
CA VAL A 92 -1.97 14.22 0.82
C VAL A 92 -2.28 13.73 -0.59
N ALA A 93 -1.37 13.99 -1.53
CA ALA A 93 -1.63 13.70 -2.94
C ALA A 93 -1.92 12.22 -3.22
N SER A 94 -1.19 11.29 -2.59
CA SER A 94 -1.47 9.85 -2.73
C SER A 94 -2.83 9.42 -2.17
N GLN A 95 -3.36 10.11 -1.15
CA GLN A 95 -4.69 9.82 -0.62
C GLN A 95 -5.78 10.16 -1.65
N VAL A 96 -5.64 11.28 -2.32
CA VAL A 96 -6.55 11.68 -3.43
C VAL A 96 -6.51 10.63 -4.54
N GLU A 97 -5.30 10.24 -4.95
CA GLU A 97 -5.12 9.20 -5.97
C GLU A 97 -5.69 7.84 -5.56
N ALA A 98 -5.57 7.47 -4.28
CA ALA A 98 -6.13 6.23 -3.76
C ALA A 98 -7.67 6.24 -3.78
N ASP A 99 -8.28 7.37 -3.45
CA ASP A 99 -9.72 7.58 -3.48
C ASP A 99 -10.27 7.45 -4.91
N GLU A 100 -9.65 8.15 -5.88
CA GLU A 100 -10.02 8.09 -7.30
C GLU A 100 -9.80 6.69 -7.89
N TYR A 101 -8.70 6.04 -7.52
CA TYR A 101 -8.40 4.69 -7.99
C TYR A 101 -9.44 3.68 -7.51
N LEU A 102 -9.77 3.68 -6.22
CA LEU A 102 -10.77 2.77 -5.66
C LEU A 102 -12.15 3.03 -6.27
N ASP A 103 -12.54 4.29 -6.45
CA ASP A 103 -13.79 4.66 -7.09
C ASP A 103 -13.90 4.08 -8.51
N SER A 104 -12.86 4.26 -9.31
CA SER A 104 -12.78 3.72 -10.68
C SER A 104 -12.91 2.19 -10.71
N VAL A 105 -12.22 1.49 -9.81
CA VAL A 105 -12.29 0.04 -9.68
C VAL A 105 -13.70 -0.41 -9.31
N MET A 106 -14.31 0.21 -8.30
CA MET A 106 -15.63 -0.18 -7.81
C MET A 106 -16.77 0.15 -8.77
N ASN A 107 -16.61 1.15 -9.61
CA ASN A 107 -17.56 1.50 -10.67
C ASN A 107 -17.41 0.61 -11.92
N THR A 108 -16.24 -0.01 -12.11
CA THR A 108 -15.96 -0.84 -13.29
C THR A 108 -16.19 -2.32 -13.04
N LEU A 109 -15.81 -2.80 -11.85
CA LEU A 109 -15.88 -4.23 -11.49
C LEU A 109 -17.02 -4.47 -10.50
N ALA A 110 -17.74 -5.58 -10.70
CA ALA A 110 -18.70 -6.11 -9.75
C ALA A 110 -18.02 -7.14 -8.84
N GLY A 111 -18.57 -7.36 -7.63
CA GLY A 111 -18.07 -8.34 -6.66
C GLY A 111 -17.74 -7.70 -5.32
N LYS A 112 -17.34 -8.54 -4.37
CA LYS A 112 -16.86 -8.11 -3.06
C LYS A 112 -15.45 -7.57 -3.18
N VAL A 113 -15.12 -6.58 -2.36
CA VAL A 113 -13.83 -5.88 -2.43
C VAL A 113 -13.08 -6.05 -1.11
N TYR A 114 -11.86 -6.52 -1.20
CA TYR A 114 -10.87 -6.50 -0.14
C TYR A 114 -9.84 -5.43 -0.49
N ILE A 115 -9.52 -4.57 0.47
CA ILE A 115 -8.59 -3.46 0.26
C ILE A 115 -7.43 -3.68 1.22
N CYS A 116 -6.20 -3.50 0.77
CA CYS A 116 -5.05 -3.69 1.65
C CYS A 116 -3.87 -2.79 1.30
N GLY A 117 -2.97 -2.63 2.26
CA GLY A 117 -1.70 -1.96 2.05
C GLY A 117 -0.78 -2.08 3.27
N HIS A 118 0.51 -1.90 3.03
CA HIS A 118 1.55 -1.90 4.05
C HIS A 118 2.11 -0.49 4.21
N SER A 119 2.42 -0.08 5.44
CA SER A 119 2.97 1.25 5.77
C SER A 119 2.04 2.35 5.24
N LYS A 120 2.52 3.36 4.50
CA LYS A 120 1.68 4.37 3.84
C LYS A 120 0.49 3.73 3.10
N GLY A 121 0.70 2.61 2.42
CA GLY A 121 -0.35 1.89 1.72
C GLY A 121 -1.51 1.44 2.62
N GLY A 122 -1.25 1.13 3.90
CA GLY A 122 -2.28 0.84 4.89
C GLY A 122 -3.16 2.05 5.20
N ASN A 123 -2.56 3.23 5.34
CA ASN A 123 -3.28 4.50 5.47
C ASN A 123 -4.12 4.79 4.21
N LEU A 124 -3.54 4.61 3.01
CA LEU A 124 -4.26 4.80 1.74
C LEU A 124 -5.44 3.84 1.60
N ALA A 125 -5.29 2.58 2.06
CA ALA A 125 -6.35 1.60 2.05
C ALA A 125 -7.57 2.06 2.88
N ILE A 126 -7.34 2.60 4.07
CA ILE A 126 -8.40 3.14 4.92
C ILE A 126 -8.98 4.43 4.31
N TYR A 127 -8.12 5.39 3.94
CA TYR A 127 -8.56 6.68 3.40
C TYR A 127 -9.44 6.54 2.17
N SER A 128 -9.07 5.67 1.24
CA SER A 128 -9.80 5.47 -0.01
C SER A 128 -11.27 5.02 0.19
N THR A 129 -11.63 4.59 1.42
CA THR A 129 -13.00 4.18 1.74
C THR A 129 -13.90 5.31 2.23
N PHE A 130 -13.35 6.46 2.61
CA PHE A 130 -14.11 7.54 3.26
C PHE A 130 -15.24 8.09 2.42
N HIS A 131 -15.01 8.25 1.11
CA HIS A 131 -15.98 8.88 0.19
C HIS A 131 -16.82 7.85 -0.58
N ARG A 132 -16.80 6.58 -0.17
CA ARG A 132 -17.60 5.53 -0.83
C ARG A 132 -19.06 5.67 -0.48
N SER A 133 -19.95 5.44 -1.47
CA SER A 133 -21.40 5.36 -1.25
C SER A 133 -21.73 4.18 -0.31
N ASP A 134 -22.92 4.18 0.27
CA ASP A 134 -23.35 3.07 1.12
C ASP A 134 -23.39 1.74 0.36
N GLU A 135 -23.78 1.78 -0.92
CA GLU A 135 -23.78 0.61 -1.80
C GLU A 135 -22.36 0.08 -2.02
N GLN A 136 -21.40 0.98 -2.26
CA GLN A 136 -19.99 0.61 -2.39
C GLN A 136 -19.44 0.05 -1.08
N ILE A 137 -19.76 0.66 0.08
CA ILE A 137 -19.33 0.16 1.39
C ILE A 137 -19.91 -1.21 1.69
N MET A 138 -21.15 -1.52 1.31
CA MET A 138 -21.71 -2.86 1.47
C MET A 138 -20.91 -3.93 0.71
N ARG A 139 -20.28 -3.56 -0.42
CA ARG A 139 -19.42 -4.46 -1.19
C ARG A 139 -18.01 -4.61 -0.60
N ILE A 140 -17.55 -3.70 0.25
CA ILE A 140 -16.26 -3.82 0.92
C ILE A 140 -16.40 -4.89 2.02
N GLU A 141 -15.68 -5.99 1.88
CA GLU A 141 -15.65 -7.03 2.91
C GLU A 141 -14.70 -6.66 4.05
N LYS A 142 -13.45 -6.28 3.70
CA LYS A 142 -12.41 -5.93 4.68
C LYS A 142 -11.43 -4.90 4.11
N VAL A 143 -10.90 -4.11 5.01
CA VAL A 143 -9.79 -3.18 4.78
C VAL A 143 -8.64 -3.59 5.69
N TYR A 144 -7.57 -4.11 5.12
CA TYR A 144 -6.40 -4.57 5.85
C TYR A 144 -5.31 -3.50 5.87
N SER A 145 -4.96 -3.04 7.05
CA SER A 145 -3.82 -2.16 7.27
C SER A 145 -2.67 -2.96 7.90
N PHE A 146 -1.58 -3.11 7.19
CA PHE A 146 -0.38 -3.78 7.68
C PHE A 146 0.66 -2.72 8.07
N ASP A 147 0.82 -2.48 9.36
CA ASP A 147 1.75 -1.49 9.91
C ASP A 147 1.57 -0.07 9.32
N GLY A 148 0.33 0.29 9.01
CA GLY A 148 0.00 1.60 8.44
C GLY A 148 -0.12 2.67 9.53
N PRO A 149 0.36 3.91 9.28
CA PRO A 149 0.13 5.02 10.19
C PRO A 149 -1.36 5.35 10.28
N GLY A 150 -1.79 5.79 11.46
CA GLY A 150 -3.17 6.21 11.71
C GLY A 150 -3.53 7.54 11.05
N PHE A 151 -4.45 8.26 11.67
CA PHE A 151 -4.98 9.55 11.21
C PHE A 151 -4.97 10.58 12.32
N MET A 152 -5.21 11.84 11.99
CA MET A 152 -5.43 12.87 13.00
C MET A 152 -6.65 12.51 13.85
N LYS A 153 -6.63 12.91 15.12
CA LYS A 153 -7.66 12.57 16.11
C LYS A 153 -9.08 12.96 15.67
N GLU A 154 -9.19 14.09 15.02
CA GLU A 154 -10.45 14.63 14.51
C GLU A 154 -11.02 13.76 13.39
N VAL A 155 -10.15 13.19 12.56
CA VAL A 155 -10.53 12.26 11.47
C VAL A 155 -11.09 10.98 12.05
N VAL A 156 -10.39 10.39 13.02
CA VAL A 156 -10.84 9.16 13.70
C VAL A 156 -12.15 9.37 14.46
N ALA A 157 -12.37 10.57 15.00
CA ALA A 157 -13.64 10.94 15.64
C ALA A 157 -14.78 11.21 14.64
N GLY A 158 -14.46 11.38 13.35
CA GLY A 158 -15.40 11.70 12.27
C GLY A 158 -16.36 10.56 11.90
N ALA A 159 -17.42 10.91 11.20
CA ALA A 159 -18.46 9.97 10.79
C ALA A 159 -17.96 8.99 9.73
N GLU A 160 -17.15 9.46 8.78
CA GLU A 160 -16.57 8.69 7.69
C GLU A 160 -15.71 7.54 8.22
N TYR A 161 -14.81 7.83 9.17
CA TYR A 161 -13.96 6.82 9.78
C TYR A 161 -14.80 5.80 10.57
N LYS A 162 -15.72 6.28 11.42
CA LYS A 162 -16.58 5.41 12.23
C LYS A 162 -17.44 4.47 11.40
N ARG A 163 -17.90 4.93 10.23
CA ARG A 163 -18.72 4.13 9.31
C ARG A 163 -17.98 2.91 8.79
N ILE A 164 -16.67 3.01 8.59
CA ILE A 164 -15.86 1.93 8.03
C ILE A 164 -15.07 1.14 9.09
N THR A 165 -14.98 1.63 10.32
CA THR A 165 -14.24 0.96 11.42
C THR A 165 -14.56 -0.51 11.56
N PRO A 166 -15.83 -1.00 11.46
CA PRO A 166 -16.13 -2.42 11.57
C PRO A 166 -15.53 -3.30 10.45
N LYS A 167 -15.06 -2.69 9.38
CA LYS A 167 -14.46 -3.37 8.23
C LYS A 167 -12.93 -3.33 8.27
N ILE A 168 -12.33 -2.50 9.14
CA ILE A 168 -10.88 -2.36 9.25
C ILE A 168 -10.32 -3.49 10.11
N GLU A 169 -9.25 -4.09 9.64
CA GLU A 169 -8.40 -5.01 10.39
C GLU A 169 -6.95 -4.52 10.30
N SER A 170 -6.43 -4.04 11.41
CA SER A 170 -5.05 -3.54 11.52
C SER A 170 -4.14 -4.59 12.15
N TYR A 171 -2.99 -4.81 11.53
CA TYR A 171 -1.97 -5.75 11.97
C TYR A 171 -0.65 -5.00 12.18
N LEU A 172 -0.12 -5.07 13.38
CA LEU A 172 1.15 -4.41 13.74
C LEU A 172 2.19 -5.45 14.16
N PRO A 173 3.45 -5.34 13.71
CA PRO A 173 4.53 -6.12 14.31
C PRO A 173 4.75 -5.66 15.76
N GLN A 174 5.19 -6.57 16.63
CA GLN A 174 5.39 -6.29 18.06
C GLN A 174 6.33 -5.11 18.36
N SER A 175 7.18 -4.74 17.42
CA SER A 175 8.12 -3.61 17.50
C SER A 175 7.78 -2.51 16.50
N SER A 176 6.50 -2.35 16.14
CA SER A 176 6.04 -1.32 15.24
C SER A 176 6.38 0.08 15.76
N ILE A 177 6.85 0.93 14.86
CA ILE A 177 6.97 2.38 15.06
C ILE A 177 5.94 3.07 14.16
N VAL A 178 5.89 2.71 12.89
CA VAL A 178 5.05 3.36 11.88
C VAL A 178 3.56 3.21 12.20
N GLY A 179 3.10 1.99 12.51
CA GLY A 179 1.70 1.74 12.87
C GLY A 179 1.26 2.35 14.20
N MET A 180 2.20 2.89 15.00
CA MET A 180 1.91 3.63 16.22
C MET A 180 1.90 5.14 16.04
N ILE A 181 2.14 5.63 14.82
CA ILE A 181 2.09 7.06 14.49
C ILE A 181 0.63 7.48 14.32
N MET A 182 0.24 8.57 14.99
CA MET A 182 -1.12 9.13 15.00
C MET A 182 -2.17 8.22 15.69
N TYR A 183 -3.44 8.35 15.33
CA TYR A 183 -4.55 7.70 16.01
C TYR A 183 -5.23 6.68 15.11
N SER A 184 -5.69 5.59 15.72
CA SER A 184 -6.53 4.57 15.10
C SER A 184 -7.83 4.44 15.91
N GLY A 185 -8.92 4.12 15.24
CA GLY A 185 -10.23 3.95 15.86
C GLY A 185 -10.64 2.47 16.01
N GLU A 186 -9.88 1.57 15.41
CA GLU A 186 -10.02 0.13 15.49
C GLU A 186 -9.01 -0.48 16.47
N ASP A 187 -9.30 -1.69 16.91
CA ASP A 187 -8.33 -2.54 17.63
C ASP A 187 -7.31 -3.11 16.64
N TYR A 188 -6.06 -3.32 17.09
CA TYR A 188 -5.05 -3.96 16.26
C TYR A 188 -4.66 -5.34 16.74
N ASN A 189 -4.32 -6.17 15.75
CA ASN A 189 -3.74 -7.49 15.96
C ASN A 189 -2.21 -7.36 16.02
N ILE A 190 -1.62 -7.67 17.18
CA ILE A 190 -0.16 -7.70 17.30
C ILE A 190 0.35 -9.02 16.76
N VAL A 191 1.29 -8.96 15.79
CA VAL A 191 1.91 -10.13 15.20
C VAL A 191 3.38 -10.22 15.59
N HIS A 192 3.84 -11.44 15.89
CA HIS A 192 5.26 -11.69 16.11
C HIS A 192 6.00 -11.50 14.80
N SER A 193 7.06 -10.70 14.82
CA SER A 193 7.92 -10.46 13.67
C SER A 193 9.36 -10.30 14.12
N GLU A 194 10.28 -10.94 13.42
CA GLU A 194 11.72 -10.73 13.59
C GLU A 194 12.19 -9.46 12.86
N ALA A 195 11.41 -8.98 11.89
CA ALA A 195 11.65 -7.71 11.24
C ALA A 195 11.26 -6.54 12.16
N VAL A 196 12.11 -5.55 12.28
CA VAL A 196 11.83 -4.30 13.00
C VAL A 196 11.45 -3.22 12.00
N SER A 197 10.47 -2.39 12.34
CA SER A 197 9.94 -1.33 11.44
C SER A 197 11.02 -0.40 10.88
N TYR A 198 12.12 -0.21 11.59
CA TYR A 198 13.22 0.65 11.16
C TYR A 198 14.29 -0.08 10.31
N THR A 199 14.18 -1.38 10.00
CA THR A 199 15.10 -2.01 9.04
C THR A 199 14.97 -1.44 7.63
N HIS A 200 13.94 -0.64 7.39
CA HIS A 200 13.80 0.17 6.18
C HIS A 200 14.43 1.58 6.29
N LEU A 201 14.87 1.96 7.48
CA LEU A 201 15.47 3.27 7.80
C LEU A 201 17.01 3.28 7.73
N THR A 202 17.65 2.43 6.96
CA THR A 202 19.06 2.63 6.63
C THR A 202 19.16 3.88 5.77
N LEU A 203 19.36 5.03 6.42
CA LEU A 203 19.84 6.22 5.74
C LEU A 203 21.12 5.84 4.98
N PRO A 204 21.26 6.24 3.71
CA PRO A 204 22.52 6.05 3.02
C PRO A 204 23.59 6.78 3.83
N THR A 205 24.47 6.03 4.46
CA THR A 205 25.70 6.58 4.99
C THR A 205 26.55 7.02 3.80
N THR A 206 26.73 8.32 3.69
CA THR A 206 27.59 9.01 2.71
C THR A 206 28.97 8.39 2.65
#